data_80740926152066512ed61e5b3e9e58f7
#
_entry.id   80740926152066512ed61e5b3e9e58f7
#
_cell.length_a   1.000
_cell.length_b   1.000
_cell.length_c   1.000
_cell.angle_alpha   90.00
_cell.angle_beta   90.00
_cell.angle_gamma   90.00
#
_symmetry.space_group_name_H-M   'P 1'
#
loop_
_entity.id
_entity.type
_entity.pdbx_description
1 polymer ?
#
loop_
_entity_poly.entity_id
_entity_poly.type
_entity_poly.pdbx_seq_one_letter_code
_entity_poly.pdbx_strand_id
1 'polypeptide(L)'
;MCDACPTLLDKLIHRGHLVETGVDGLYGRSGVFEAIVDGFDRLISRAGADQKAEVLRFPPGMNRALFEKSGYLKSFPQLAGTVHSFGGNDKDHATLLDRLAEGQPWWEKQEITDIVLTPAACYPIYPTVARRGTLPDDGLIFDLNSYCFRHEPSKEPTRQQMFRMREYV
;
A
#
# COMPACT_ATOMS: atom_id res chain seq x y z
N MET A 1 -33.64 -6.60 -22.60
CA MET A 1 -32.69 -5.96 -21.67
C MET A 1 -31.33 -6.01 -22.35
N CYS A 2 -30.75 -4.86 -22.68
CA CYS A 2 -29.43 -4.82 -23.31
C CYS A 2 -28.41 -5.29 -22.24
N ASP A 3 -27.75 -6.43 -22.50
CA ASP A 3 -26.62 -6.85 -21.66
C ASP A 3 -25.61 -5.72 -21.66
N ALA A 4 -25.32 -5.17 -20.47
CA ALA A 4 -24.34 -4.11 -20.34
C ALA A 4 -22.99 -4.62 -20.89
N CYS A 5 -22.38 -3.83 -21.75
CA CYS A 5 -21.06 -4.19 -22.31
C CYS A 5 -20.07 -4.43 -21.15
N PRO A 6 -19.33 -5.55 -21.13
CA PRO A 6 -18.43 -5.88 -20.02
C PRO A 6 -17.38 -4.78 -19.81
N THR A 7 -17.20 -4.39 -18.56
CA THR A 7 -16.23 -3.37 -18.15
C THR A 7 -14.78 -3.85 -18.39
N LEU A 8 -13.80 -2.96 -18.27
CA LEU A 8 -12.39 -3.36 -18.31
C LEU A 8 -12.06 -4.35 -17.18
N LEU A 9 -12.61 -4.14 -16.00
CA LEU A 9 -12.42 -5.05 -14.85
C LEU A 9 -12.94 -6.45 -15.18
N ASP A 10 -14.18 -6.57 -15.69
CA ASP A 10 -14.76 -7.86 -16.07
C ASP A 10 -13.88 -8.61 -17.09
N LYS A 11 -13.33 -7.88 -18.07
CA LYS A 11 -12.44 -8.45 -19.09
C LYS A 11 -11.12 -8.94 -18.50
N LEU A 12 -10.54 -8.19 -17.55
CA LEU A 12 -9.28 -8.56 -16.90
C LEU A 12 -9.45 -9.78 -15.99
N ILE A 13 -10.57 -9.87 -15.25
CA ILE A 13 -10.91 -11.02 -14.42
C ILE A 13 -11.21 -12.23 -15.29
N HIS A 14 -12.06 -12.10 -16.29
CA HIS A 14 -12.42 -13.20 -17.20
C HIS A 14 -11.20 -13.82 -17.89
N ARG A 15 -10.20 -13.00 -18.23
CA ARG A 15 -8.94 -13.46 -18.84
C ARG A 15 -7.89 -13.91 -17.80
N GLY A 16 -8.22 -13.90 -16.53
CA GLY A 16 -7.33 -14.33 -15.44
C GLY A 16 -6.13 -13.40 -15.20
N HIS A 17 -6.17 -12.14 -15.66
CA HIS A 17 -5.12 -11.17 -15.39
C HIS A 17 -5.23 -10.57 -13.99
N LEU A 18 -6.47 -10.39 -13.50
CA LEU A 18 -6.78 -10.04 -12.12
C LEU A 18 -7.58 -11.16 -11.46
N VAL A 19 -7.39 -11.34 -10.16
CA VAL A 19 -8.09 -12.34 -9.33
C VAL A 19 -8.84 -11.58 -8.23
N GLU A 20 -10.14 -11.82 -8.11
CA GLU A 20 -10.97 -11.21 -7.09
C GLU A 20 -10.59 -11.70 -5.70
N THR A 21 -10.58 -10.79 -4.73
CA THR A 21 -10.34 -11.08 -3.31
C THR A 21 -11.60 -10.93 -2.46
N GLY A 22 -12.70 -10.46 -3.06
CA GLY A 22 -13.93 -10.10 -2.36
C GLY A 22 -13.94 -8.67 -1.80
N VAL A 23 -12.89 -7.88 -2.07
CA VAL A 23 -12.79 -6.47 -1.65
C VAL A 23 -12.56 -5.60 -2.89
N ASP A 24 -13.43 -4.63 -3.12
CA ASP A 24 -13.31 -3.69 -4.24
C ASP A 24 -11.98 -2.92 -4.18
N GLY A 25 -11.24 -2.90 -5.28
CA GLY A 25 -9.94 -2.26 -5.36
C GLY A 25 -8.76 -3.06 -4.76
N LEU A 26 -9.01 -4.32 -4.36
CA LEU A 26 -7.97 -5.24 -3.89
C LEU A 26 -8.00 -6.52 -4.74
N TYR A 27 -7.01 -6.70 -5.60
CA TYR A 27 -6.97 -7.82 -6.55
C TYR A 27 -5.63 -8.57 -6.47
N GLY A 28 -5.72 -9.90 -6.61
CA GLY A 28 -4.58 -10.71 -6.98
C GLY A 28 -4.19 -10.45 -8.44
N ARG A 29 -2.96 -10.77 -8.81
CA ARG A 29 -2.41 -10.53 -10.15
C ARG A 29 -1.82 -11.81 -10.73
N SER A 30 -2.03 -12.04 -12.04
CA SER A 30 -1.45 -13.19 -12.71
C SER A 30 0.05 -13.02 -12.96
N GLY A 31 0.74 -14.14 -13.25
CA GLY A 31 2.14 -14.11 -13.65
C GLY A 31 2.38 -13.28 -14.93
N VAL A 32 1.42 -13.23 -15.86
CA VAL A 32 1.50 -12.39 -17.06
C VAL A 32 1.45 -10.91 -16.67
N PHE A 33 0.54 -10.53 -15.76
CA PHE A 33 0.46 -9.16 -15.25
C PHE A 33 1.78 -8.76 -14.56
N GLU A 34 2.29 -9.62 -13.69
CA GLU A 34 3.55 -9.36 -12.98
C GLU A 34 4.76 -9.26 -13.93
N ALA A 35 4.82 -10.08 -14.98
CA ALA A 35 5.89 -9.99 -15.98
C ALA A 35 5.88 -8.65 -16.74
N ILE A 36 4.69 -8.08 -17.01
CA ILE A 36 4.54 -6.76 -17.61
C ILE A 36 5.07 -5.68 -16.66
N VAL A 37 4.70 -5.74 -15.38
CA VAL A 37 5.16 -4.78 -14.37
C VAL A 37 6.68 -4.86 -14.20
N ASP A 38 7.27 -6.06 -14.14
CA ASP A 38 8.72 -6.25 -14.07
C ASP A 38 9.43 -5.72 -15.32
N GLY A 39 8.81 -5.89 -16.50
CA GLY A 39 9.29 -5.31 -17.76
C GLY A 39 9.34 -3.79 -17.71
N PHE A 40 8.28 -3.18 -17.15
CA PHE A 40 8.17 -1.75 -16.97
C PHE A 40 9.19 -1.22 -15.95
N ASP A 41 9.35 -1.91 -14.80
CA ASP A 41 10.36 -1.57 -13.79
C ASP A 41 11.79 -1.60 -14.37
N ARG A 42 12.11 -2.62 -15.21
CA ARG A 42 13.38 -2.67 -15.92
C ARG A 42 13.57 -1.51 -16.92
N LEU A 43 12.49 -1.11 -17.60
CA LEU A 43 12.53 0.03 -18.50
C LEU A 43 12.85 1.33 -17.75
N ILE A 44 12.15 1.57 -16.63
CA ILE A 44 12.39 2.73 -15.76
C ILE A 44 13.83 2.73 -15.23
N SER A 45 14.34 1.57 -14.79
CA SER A 45 15.73 1.45 -14.30
C SER A 45 16.75 1.82 -15.36
N ARG A 46 16.53 1.42 -16.63
CA ARG A 46 17.42 1.80 -17.73
C ARG A 46 17.34 3.28 -18.06
N ALA A 47 16.12 3.85 -18.06
CA ALA A 47 15.88 5.25 -18.36
C ALA A 47 16.46 6.20 -17.29
N GLY A 48 16.50 5.76 -16.03
CA GLY A 48 17.02 6.53 -14.90
C GLY A 48 18.49 6.22 -14.54
N ALA A 49 19.19 5.39 -15.30
CA ALA A 49 20.53 4.90 -14.93
C ALA A 49 21.59 6.01 -14.79
N ASP A 50 21.48 7.09 -15.57
CA ASP A 50 22.35 8.26 -15.54
C ASP A 50 22.16 9.13 -14.29
N GLN A 51 21.00 9.04 -13.64
CA GLN A 51 20.68 9.79 -12.43
C GLN A 51 21.48 9.34 -11.21
N LYS A 52 22.08 8.14 -11.24
CA LYS A 52 22.87 7.56 -10.13
C LYS A 52 22.11 7.55 -8.80
N ALA A 53 20.79 7.37 -8.87
CA ALA A 53 19.92 7.39 -7.70
C ALA A 53 20.30 6.28 -6.69
N GLU A 54 20.31 6.60 -5.41
CA GLU A 54 20.43 5.61 -4.34
C GLU A 54 19.16 4.74 -4.30
N VAL A 55 19.31 3.44 -4.48
CA VAL A 55 18.18 2.51 -4.48
C VAL A 55 17.82 2.12 -3.06
N LEU A 56 16.62 2.47 -2.62
CA LEU A 56 16.08 2.03 -1.34
C LEU A 56 14.70 1.38 -1.51
N ARG A 57 14.44 0.38 -0.67
CA ARG A 57 13.17 -0.34 -0.64
C ARG A 57 12.63 -0.39 0.78
N PHE A 58 11.43 0.13 0.97
CA PHE A 58 10.75 0.14 2.26
C PHE A 58 9.58 -0.85 2.25
N PRO A 59 9.22 -1.43 3.42
CA PRO A 59 7.98 -2.19 3.55
C PRO A 59 6.77 -1.27 3.36
N PRO A 60 5.57 -1.82 3.09
CA PRO A 60 4.35 -1.02 2.90
C PRO A 60 3.78 -0.45 4.21
N GLY A 61 4.60 -0.28 5.22
CA GLY A 61 4.26 0.27 6.53
C GLY A 61 5.31 1.24 7.02
N MET A 62 4.87 2.26 7.76
CA MET A 62 5.75 3.24 8.38
C MET A 62 5.31 3.56 9.80
N ASN A 63 6.21 4.20 10.55
CA ASN A 63 5.93 4.60 11.92
C ASN A 63 4.81 5.66 11.97
N ARG A 64 3.81 5.44 12.84
CA ARG A 64 2.62 6.29 12.98
C ARG A 64 2.95 7.73 13.36
N ALA A 65 3.87 7.95 14.31
CA ALA A 65 4.24 9.30 14.72
C ALA A 65 4.95 10.10 13.60
N LEU A 66 5.72 9.41 12.74
CA LEU A 66 6.33 10.04 11.55
C LEU A 66 5.29 10.35 10.47
N PHE A 67 4.30 9.47 10.31
CA PHE A 67 3.18 9.73 9.42
C PHE A 67 2.35 10.93 9.86
N GLU A 68 2.05 11.07 11.15
CA GLU A 68 1.35 12.21 11.73
C GLU A 68 2.11 13.52 11.45
N LYS A 69 3.44 13.51 11.59
CA LYS A 69 4.30 14.67 11.27
C LYS A 69 4.28 15.08 9.81
N SER A 70 4.00 14.16 8.90
CA SER A 70 4.00 14.44 7.46
C SER A 70 2.90 15.41 7.03
N GLY A 71 1.87 15.61 7.87
CA GLY A 71 0.71 16.42 7.56
C GLY A 71 -0.33 15.73 6.65
N TYR A 72 -0.12 14.47 6.28
CA TYR A 72 -1.03 13.73 5.40
C TYR A 72 -2.48 13.74 5.90
N LEU A 73 -2.68 13.56 7.21
CA LEU A 73 -4.01 13.58 7.83
C LEU A 73 -4.74 14.91 7.72
N LYS A 74 -4.04 16.02 7.49
CA LYS A 74 -4.68 17.32 7.25
C LYS A 74 -5.35 17.41 5.89
N SER A 75 -4.79 16.68 4.90
CA SER A 75 -5.26 16.76 3.51
C SER A 75 -6.07 15.55 3.07
N PHE A 76 -5.71 14.35 3.54
CA PHE A 76 -6.27 13.10 3.04
C PHE A 76 -6.57 12.08 4.16
N PRO A 77 -7.28 12.46 5.25
CA PRO A 77 -7.54 11.55 6.37
C PRO A 77 -8.33 10.30 5.95
N GLN A 78 -9.19 10.42 4.95
CA GLN A 78 -10.03 9.33 4.43
C GLN A 78 -9.24 8.24 3.68
N LEU A 79 -8.00 8.54 3.26
CA LEU A 79 -7.14 7.60 2.52
C LEU A 79 -6.22 6.81 3.44
N ALA A 80 -6.07 7.23 4.69
CA ALA A 80 -5.13 6.63 5.63
C ALA A 80 -5.59 5.24 6.07
N GLY A 81 -4.66 4.29 6.07
CA GLY A 81 -4.85 2.94 6.62
C GLY A 81 -4.01 2.74 7.86
N THR A 82 -4.61 2.29 8.95
CA THR A 82 -3.92 1.94 10.19
C THR A 82 -3.90 0.42 10.37
N VAL A 83 -2.86 -0.08 11.03
CA VAL A 83 -2.74 -1.50 11.37
C VAL A 83 -3.17 -1.69 12.82
N HIS A 84 -4.11 -2.60 13.02
CA HIS A 84 -4.58 -3.02 14.33
C HIS A 84 -4.12 -4.45 14.60
N SER A 85 -3.91 -4.78 15.85
CA SER A 85 -3.54 -6.11 16.30
C SER A 85 -4.18 -6.42 17.64
N PHE A 86 -4.36 -7.71 17.92
CA PHE A 86 -4.80 -8.16 19.23
C PHE A 86 -3.66 -7.97 20.25
N GLY A 87 -3.93 -7.24 21.34
CA GLY A 87 -2.97 -6.93 22.41
C GLY A 87 -3.34 -7.53 23.78
N GLY A 88 -4.28 -8.50 23.80
CA GLY A 88 -4.81 -9.08 25.04
C GLY A 88 -3.99 -10.25 25.61
N ASN A 89 -4.37 -10.66 26.82
CA ASN A 89 -3.90 -11.87 27.50
C ASN A 89 -4.78 -13.11 27.16
N ASP A 90 -4.50 -14.25 27.77
CA ASP A 90 -5.23 -15.51 27.52
C ASP A 90 -6.74 -15.40 27.78
N LYS A 91 -7.17 -14.62 28.78
CA LYS A 91 -8.59 -14.39 29.07
C LYS A 91 -9.25 -13.57 27.97
N ASP A 92 -8.55 -12.55 27.48
CA ASP A 92 -9.04 -11.74 26.36
C ASP A 92 -9.10 -12.55 25.07
N HIS A 93 -8.14 -13.45 24.86
CA HIS A 93 -8.15 -14.40 23.75
C HIS A 93 -9.36 -15.34 23.80
N ALA A 94 -9.67 -15.92 24.97
CA ALA A 94 -10.87 -16.74 25.14
C ALA A 94 -12.14 -15.95 24.79
N THR A 95 -12.26 -14.70 25.30
CA THR A 95 -13.38 -13.81 24.97
C THR A 95 -13.49 -13.53 23.46
N LEU A 96 -12.35 -13.37 22.76
CA LEU A 96 -12.33 -13.18 21.32
C LEU A 96 -12.86 -14.42 20.58
N LEU A 97 -12.46 -15.62 21.02
CA LEU A 97 -12.95 -16.88 20.44
C LEU A 97 -14.44 -17.08 20.66
N ASP A 98 -14.97 -16.74 21.85
CA ASP A 98 -16.41 -16.78 22.15
C ASP A 98 -17.20 -15.85 21.21
N ARG A 99 -16.72 -14.60 21.03
CA ARG A 99 -17.31 -13.65 20.07
C ARG A 99 -17.31 -14.17 18.65
N LEU A 100 -16.19 -14.77 18.22
CA LEU A 100 -16.08 -15.36 16.89
C LEU A 100 -17.08 -16.50 16.69
N ALA A 101 -17.24 -17.36 17.68
CA ALA A 101 -18.19 -18.47 17.66
C ALA A 101 -19.66 -18.00 17.62
N GLU A 102 -19.96 -16.86 18.24
CA GLU A 102 -21.28 -16.21 18.24
C GLU A 102 -21.54 -15.32 17.01
N GLY A 103 -20.58 -15.22 16.07
CA GLY A 103 -20.69 -14.35 14.89
C GLY A 103 -20.64 -12.87 15.22
N GLN A 104 -20.11 -12.50 16.39
CA GLN A 104 -19.96 -11.10 16.82
C GLN A 104 -18.67 -10.49 16.27
N PRO A 105 -18.58 -9.14 16.19
CA PRO A 105 -17.39 -8.43 15.71
C PRO A 105 -16.17 -8.71 16.60
N TRP A 106 -15.28 -9.61 16.18
CA TRP A 106 -14.03 -9.93 16.87
C TRP A 106 -12.99 -8.80 16.77
N TRP A 107 -13.06 -7.99 15.69
CA TRP A 107 -12.13 -6.87 15.44
C TRP A 107 -12.28 -5.72 16.44
N GLU A 108 -13.37 -5.61 17.20
CA GLU A 108 -13.54 -4.63 18.28
C GLU A 108 -12.54 -4.81 19.44
N LYS A 109 -11.90 -5.98 19.52
CA LYS A 109 -10.83 -6.29 20.48
C LYS A 109 -9.43 -6.03 19.94
N GLN A 110 -9.34 -5.40 18.78
CA GLN A 110 -8.07 -4.99 18.19
C GLN A 110 -7.68 -3.58 18.67
N GLU A 111 -6.38 -3.40 18.92
CA GLU A 111 -5.80 -2.12 19.30
C GLU A 111 -4.94 -1.58 18.16
N ILE A 112 -4.92 -0.26 18.02
CA ILE A 112 -4.07 0.39 17.02
C ILE A 112 -2.59 0.19 17.36
N THR A 113 -1.81 -0.23 16.39
CA THR A 113 -0.35 -0.37 16.51
C THR A 113 0.37 0.94 16.17
N ASP A 114 1.70 0.93 16.29
CA ASP A 114 2.56 2.03 15.81
C ASP A 114 2.82 1.99 14.30
N ILE A 115 2.06 1.17 13.55
CA ILE A 115 2.21 1.01 12.11
C ILE A 115 1.03 1.65 11.39
N VAL A 116 1.35 2.46 10.37
CA VAL A 116 0.40 2.99 9.38
C VAL A 116 0.82 2.49 8.01
N LEU A 117 -0.14 2.14 7.16
CA LEU A 117 0.16 1.76 5.78
C LEU A 117 0.68 2.97 5.00
N THR A 118 1.73 2.75 4.21
CA THR A 118 2.41 3.82 3.47
C THR A 118 1.53 4.31 2.32
N PRO A 119 1.17 5.61 2.24
CA PRO A 119 0.28 6.13 1.19
C PRO A 119 0.99 6.45 -0.13
N ALA A 120 2.33 6.58 -0.11
CA ALA A 120 3.21 6.74 -1.27
C ALA A 120 4.62 6.26 -0.91
N ALA A 121 5.38 5.77 -1.89
CA ALA A 121 6.68 5.15 -1.65
C ALA A 121 7.72 6.11 -1.07
N CYS A 122 7.58 7.43 -1.29
CA CYS A 122 8.48 8.45 -0.78
C CYS A 122 8.35 8.77 0.71
N TYR A 123 7.22 8.48 1.36
CA TYR A 123 7.01 8.90 2.75
C TYR A 123 8.10 8.43 3.72
N PRO A 124 8.59 7.19 3.68
CA PRO A 124 9.62 6.72 4.59
C PRO A 124 11.02 7.33 4.36
N ILE A 125 11.28 7.93 3.17
CA ILE A 125 12.61 8.48 2.87
C ILE A 125 12.87 9.78 3.63
N TYR A 126 11.90 10.66 3.78
CA TYR A 126 12.08 11.97 4.39
C TYR A 126 12.64 11.90 5.83
N PRO A 127 12.11 11.10 6.76
CA PRO A 127 12.73 10.93 8.07
C PRO A 127 14.07 10.23 8.01
N THR A 128 14.35 9.42 6.99
CA THR A 128 15.66 8.77 6.78
C THR A 128 16.71 9.80 6.36
N VAL A 129 16.38 10.67 5.42
CA VAL A 129 17.26 11.76 4.97
C VAL A 129 17.49 12.76 6.10
N ALA A 130 16.45 13.13 6.84
CA ALA A 130 16.58 14.05 7.98
C ALA A 130 17.59 13.56 9.04
N ARG A 131 17.75 12.25 9.22
CA ARG A 131 18.76 11.67 10.12
C ARG A 131 20.19 11.68 9.54
N ARG A 132 20.35 11.88 8.23
CA ARG A 132 21.69 11.97 7.59
C ARG A 132 22.35 13.33 7.80
N GLY A 133 21.61 14.34 8.28
CA GLY A 133 22.10 15.70 8.50
C GLY A 133 21.82 16.63 7.34
N THR A 134 22.76 17.55 7.07
CA THR A 134 22.63 18.55 6.00
C THR A 134 22.68 17.89 4.61
N LEU A 135 21.80 18.32 3.73
CA LEU A 135 21.83 17.87 2.34
C LEU A 135 23.07 18.42 1.63
N PRO A 136 23.70 17.64 0.72
CA PRO A 136 24.72 18.18 -0.19
C PRO A 136 24.16 19.29 -1.09
N ASP A 137 25.04 20.16 -1.58
CA ASP A 137 24.63 21.29 -2.44
C ASP A 137 23.98 20.85 -3.76
N ASP A 138 24.38 19.69 -4.28
CA ASP A 138 23.82 19.04 -5.49
C ASP A 138 22.61 18.16 -5.19
N GLY A 139 22.18 18.07 -3.93
CA GLY A 139 21.03 17.28 -3.50
C GLY A 139 21.31 15.78 -3.41
N LEU A 140 20.22 15.01 -3.23
CA LEU A 140 20.23 13.53 -3.23
C LEU A 140 19.11 13.05 -4.13
N ILE A 141 19.36 11.98 -4.86
CA ILE A 141 18.32 11.31 -5.67
C ILE A 141 18.14 9.88 -5.18
N PHE A 142 16.88 9.49 -4.98
CA PHE A 142 16.51 8.15 -4.53
C PHE A 142 15.58 7.48 -5.54
N ASP A 143 15.81 6.20 -5.81
CA ASP A 143 14.90 5.30 -6.51
C ASP A 143 14.18 4.44 -5.49
N LEU A 144 12.91 4.71 -5.28
CA LEU A 144 12.05 4.07 -4.29
C LEU A 144 11.00 3.21 -4.99
N ASN A 145 10.72 2.03 -4.43
CA ASN A 145 9.62 1.17 -4.88
C ASN A 145 9.02 0.46 -3.67
N SER A 146 7.70 0.54 -3.51
CA SER A 146 6.96 -0.10 -2.42
C SER A 146 5.54 -0.38 -2.83
N TYR A 147 4.88 -1.30 -2.13
CA TYR A 147 3.43 -1.30 -2.07
C TYR A 147 2.95 -0.11 -1.24
N CYS A 148 1.90 0.54 -1.72
CA CYS A 148 1.25 1.68 -1.08
C CYS A 148 -0.23 1.36 -0.88
N PHE A 149 -0.84 1.99 0.12
CA PHE A 149 -2.25 1.83 0.43
C PHE A 149 -2.95 3.18 0.46
N ARG A 150 -4.13 3.23 -0.18
CA ARG A 150 -5.09 4.33 -0.04
C ARG A 150 -6.49 3.75 0.04
N HIS A 151 -7.24 4.11 1.05
CA HIS A 151 -8.61 3.64 1.21
C HIS A 151 -9.53 4.30 0.16
N GLU A 152 -9.48 3.78 -1.04
CA GLU A 152 -10.31 4.18 -2.19
C GLU A 152 -11.00 2.94 -2.79
N PRO A 153 -12.00 2.33 -2.10
CA PRO A 153 -12.71 1.18 -2.64
C PRO A 153 -13.33 1.53 -3.99
N SER A 154 -13.01 0.78 -5.02
CA SER A 154 -13.47 1.06 -6.38
C SER A 154 -13.47 -0.21 -7.23
N LYS A 155 -14.45 -0.31 -8.14
CA LYS A 155 -14.50 -1.30 -9.22
C LYS A 155 -13.73 -0.85 -10.48
N GLU A 156 -13.17 0.33 -10.47
CA GLU A 156 -12.28 0.78 -11.53
C GLU A 156 -10.90 0.12 -11.37
N PRO A 157 -10.44 -0.73 -12.32
CA PRO A 157 -9.22 -1.53 -12.13
C PRO A 157 -7.94 -0.70 -12.09
N THR A 158 -7.99 0.57 -12.51
CA THR A 158 -6.88 1.52 -12.40
C THR A 158 -6.80 2.21 -11.04
N ARG A 159 -7.84 2.06 -10.20
CA ARG A 159 -7.91 2.60 -8.84
C ARG A 159 -7.90 1.46 -7.83
N GLN A 160 -6.72 0.96 -7.51
CA GLN A 160 -6.55 -0.10 -6.51
C GLN A 160 -6.25 0.51 -5.15
N GLN A 161 -6.77 -0.12 -4.08
CA GLN A 161 -6.48 0.30 -2.72
C GLN A 161 -5.04 -0.05 -2.30
N MET A 162 -4.52 -1.18 -2.81
CA MET A 162 -3.12 -1.58 -2.61
C MET A 162 -2.45 -1.74 -3.96
N PHE A 163 -1.42 -0.94 -4.21
CA PHE A 163 -0.75 -0.84 -5.50
C PHE A 163 0.75 -0.62 -5.33
N ARG A 164 1.53 -1.00 -6.32
CA ARG A 164 2.97 -0.67 -6.37
C ARG A 164 3.15 0.74 -6.89
N MET A 165 4.05 1.47 -6.22
CA MET A 165 4.46 2.81 -6.64
C MET A 165 5.98 2.87 -6.69
N ARG A 166 6.51 3.34 -7.80
CA ARG A 166 7.93 3.64 -7.96
C ARG A 166 8.11 5.14 -8.16
N GLU A 167 9.04 5.73 -7.41
CA GLU A 167 9.29 7.17 -7.41
C GLU A 167 10.79 7.43 -7.43
N TYR A 168 11.18 8.42 -8.21
CA TYR A 168 12.45 9.10 -8.07
C TYR A 168 12.23 10.38 -7.27
N VAL A 169 12.92 10.54 -6.19
CA VAL A 169 12.75 11.64 -5.22
C VAL A 169 14.06 12.35 -5.01
#